data_cb42b5db9ce9c890625428a5b3d7f41f
#
_entry.id   cb42b5db9ce9c890625428a5b3d7f41f
#
_cell.length_a   1.000
_cell.length_b   1.000
_cell.length_c   1.000
_cell.angle_alpha   90.00
_cell.angle_beta   90.00
_cell.angle_gamma   90.00
#
_symmetry.space_group_name_H-M   'P 1'
#
loop_
_entity.id
_entity.type
_entity.pdbx_description
1 polymer ?
#
loop_
_entity_poly.entity_id
_entity_poly.type
_entity_poly.pdbx_seq_one_letter_code
_entity_poly.pdbx_strand_id
1 'polypeptide(L)'
;GLAERGIPYARAYADIAPSVPHVQHMPSHIFSRVGDWPAMVESNRASYQAARQELKADTLDIGTYDALHALDYLVFGHLQQTQHQAAKQWVDEVAAIRKVNVESFVAAYAFVAIPARYALERGQWQEAAALQLSPADLAWDQFPQAEAILVFARGLGAARSGNPDAARKDVERLQ
;
A
#
# COMPACT_ATOMS: atom_id res chain seq x y z
N GLY A 1 1.58 -4.18 -26.55
CA GLY A 1 1.63 -5.52 -25.92
C GLY A 1 0.25 -6.05 -25.52
N LEU A 2 0.18 -7.11 -24.70
CA LEU A 2 -1.11 -7.68 -24.30
C LEU A 2 -1.91 -6.74 -23.39
N ALA A 3 -1.25 -5.94 -22.59
CA ALA A 3 -1.90 -5.02 -21.66
C ALA A 3 -2.69 -3.93 -22.40
N GLU A 4 -2.15 -3.37 -23.49
CA GLU A 4 -2.83 -2.34 -24.28
C GLU A 4 -4.13 -2.88 -24.92
N ARG A 5 -4.13 -4.16 -25.29
CA ARG A 5 -5.35 -4.82 -25.81
C ARG A 5 -6.41 -5.00 -24.72
N GLY A 6 -6.03 -5.01 -23.46
CA GLY A 6 -6.91 -5.09 -22.30
C GLY A 6 -7.61 -3.77 -21.93
N ILE A 7 -7.13 -2.62 -22.41
CA ILE A 7 -7.64 -1.31 -21.98
C ILE A 7 -9.16 -1.15 -22.18
N PRO A 8 -9.77 -1.48 -23.35
CA PRO A 8 -11.22 -1.35 -23.53
C PRO A 8 -12.02 -2.18 -22.52
N TYR A 9 -11.54 -3.38 -22.21
CA TYR A 9 -12.18 -4.28 -21.25
C TYR A 9 -12.03 -3.78 -19.82
N ALA A 10 -10.84 -3.27 -19.46
CA ALA A 10 -10.60 -2.68 -18.16
C ALA A 10 -11.53 -1.49 -17.90
N ARG A 11 -11.73 -0.62 -18.88
CA ARG A 11 -12.63 0.54 -18.77
C ARG A 11 -14.10 0.15 -18.60
N ALA A 12 -14.54 -0.96 -19.19
CA ALA A 12 -15.92 -1.44 -19.09
C ALA A 12 -16.15 -2.33 -17.86
N TYR A 13 -15.08 -2.87 -17.25
CA TYR A 13 -15.20 -3.90 -16.22
C TYR A 13 -15.82 -3.38 -14.93
N ALA A 14 -15.48 -2.16 -14.51
CA ALA A 14 -15.98 -1.56 -13.28
C ALA A 14 -17.51 -1.36 -13.29
N ASP A 15 -18.12 -1.18 -14.47
CA ASP A 15 -19.55 -0.97 -14.63
C ASP A 15 -20.38 -2.24 -14.36
N ILE A 16 -19.75 -3.42 -14.35
CA ILE A 16 -20.43 -4.71 -14.14
C ILE A 16 -21.00 -4.80 -12.72
N ALA A 17 -20.25 -4.32 -11.72
CA ALA A 17 -20.67 -4.35 -10.32
C ALA A 17 -20.06 -3.14 -9.56
N PRO A 18 -20.66 -1.94 -9.68
CA PRO A 18 -20.07 -0.70 -9.14
C PRO A 18 -19.91 -0.67 -7.62
N SER A 19 -20.72 -1.45 -6.88
CA SER A 19 -20.66 -1.55 -5.42
C SER A 19 -19.66 -2.57 -4.89
N VAL A 20 -19.04 -3.38 -5.77
CA VAL A 20 -18.10 -4.43 -5.36
C VAL A 20 -16.67 -3.90 -5.38
N PRO A 21 -15.99 -3.77 -4.23
CA PRO A 21 -14.66 -3.16 -4.14
C PRO A 21 -13.65 -3.80 -5.08
N HIS A 22 -13.57 -5.13 -5.09
CA HIS A 22 -12.62 -5.86 -5.93
C HIS A 22 -12.85 -5.65 -7.43
N VAL A 23 -14.12 -5.53 -7.87
CA VAL A 23 -14.45 -5.24 -9.27
C VAL A 23 -13.97 -3.84 -9.67
N GLN A 24 -14.09 -2.87 -8.78
CA GLN A 24 -13.56 -1.52 -9.00
C GLN A 24 -12.03 -1.49 -9.07
N HIS A 25 -11.35 -2.34 -8.30
CA HIS A 25 -9.89 -2.43 -8.28
C HIS A 25 -9.30 -3.10 -9.54
N MET A 26 -9.92 -4.16 -10.06
CA MET A 26 -9.33 -5.02 -11.10
C MET A 26 -8.83 -4.30 -12.37
N PRO A 27 -9.49 -3.26 -12.89
CA PRO A 27 -8.98 -2.49 -14.03
C PRO A 27 -7.60 -1.89 -13.81
N SER A 28 -7.26 -1.56 -12.56
CA SER A 28 -5.99 -0.94 -12.20
C SER A 28 -4.77 -1.80 -12.54
N HIS A 29 -4.92 -3.11 -12.59
CA HIS A 29 -3.85 -4.02 -13.04
C HIS A 29 -3.47 -3.82 -14.51
N ILE A 30 -4.42 -3.47 -15.35
CA ILE A 30 -4.15 -3.14 -16.76
C ILE A 30 -3.57 -1.72 -16.84
N PHE A 31 -4.19 -0.76 -16.16
CA PHE A 31 -3.75 0.64 -16.16
C PHE A 31 -2.31 0.77 -15.67
N SER A 32 -1.92 0.07 -14.60
CA SER A 32 -0.54 0.08 -14.11
C SER A 32 0.46 -0.48 -15.12
N ARG A 33 0.07 -1.51 -15.89
CA ARG A 33 0.94 -2.12 -16.91
C ARG A 33 1.17 -1.25 -18.14
N VAL A 34 0.28 -0.32 -18.40
CA VAL A 34 0.40 0.61 -19.53
C VAL A 34 0.81 2.03 -19.11
N GLY A 35 1.02 2.27 -17.82
CA GLY A 35 1.42 3.57 -17.27
C GLY A 35 0.28 4.58 -17.22
N ASP A 36 -0.98 4.15 -17.30
CA ASP A 36 -2.16 5.03 -17.13
C ASP A 36 -2.42 5.22 -15.62
N TRP A 37 -1.51 5.97 -14.98
CA TRP A 37 -1.54 6.22 -13.54
C TRP A 37 -2.79 6.96 -13.07
N PRO A 38 -3.32 7.94 -13.81
CA PRO A 38 -4.60 8.57 -13.43
C PRO A 38 -5.76 7.60 -13.40
N ALA A 39 -5.92 6.74 -14.42
CA ALA A 39 -6.98 5.73 -14.43
C ALA A 39 -6.79 4.67 -13.34
N MET A 40 -5.55 4.28 -13.05
CA MET A 40 -5.22 3.38 -11.94
C MET A 40 -5.62 3.97 -10.59
N VAL A 41 -5.33 5.25 -10.34
CA VAL A 41 -5.69 5.94 -9.10
C VAL A 41 -7.21 6.03 -8.96
N GLU A 42 -7.94 6.38 -10.03
CA GLU A 42 -9.39 6.49 -10.00
C GLU A 42 -10.07 5.14 -9.72
N SER A 43 -9.62 4.09 -10.37
CA SER A 43 -10.07 2.71 -10.14
C SER A 43 -9.92 2.30 -8.66
N ASN A 44 -8.77 2.58 -8.07
CA ASN A 44 -8.53 2.25 -6.66
C ASN A 44 -9.25 3.19 -5.68
N ARG A 45 -9.50 4.44 -6.05
CA ARG A 45 -10.33 5.35 -5.27
C ARG A 45 -11.77 4.82 -5.17
N ALA A 46 -12.33 4.38 -6.30
CA ALA A 46 -13.67 3.79 -6.35
C ALA A 46 -13.72 2.49 -5.51
N SER A 47 -12.69 1.63 -5.63
CA SER A 47 -12.56 0.41 -4.83
C SER A 47 -12.52 0.72 -3.32
N TYR A 48 -11.67 1.66 -2.91
CA TYR A 48 -11.56 2.08 -1.52
C TYR A 48 -12.89 2.63 -0.99
N GLN A 49 -13.57 3.48 -1.75
CA GLN A 49 -14.87 4.04 -1.37
C GLN A 49 -15.93 2.94 -1.20
N ALA A 50 -16.01 1.98 -2.13
CA ALA A 50 -16.93 0.85 -2.02
C ALA A 50 -16.63 0.00 -0.77
N ALA A 51 -15.35 -0.31 -0.50
CA ALA A 51 -14.95 -1.05 0.70
C ALA A 51 -15.31 -0.31 2.00
N ARG A 52 -15.22 1.01 2.01
CA ARG A 52 -15.57 1.84 3.18
C ARG A 52 -17.08 1.95 3.40
N GLN A 53 -17.89 1.86 2.34
CA GLN A 53 -19.37 1.87 2.45
C GLN A 53 -19.91 0.60 3.11
N GLU A 54 -19.19 -0.51 3.03
CA GLU A 54 -19.56 -1.76 3.70
C GLU A 54 -19.35 -1.69 5.22
N LEU A 55 -18.55 -0.74 5.70
CA LEU A 55 -18.23 -0.56 7.11
C LEU A 55 -19.25 0.37 7.79
N LYS A 56 -19.61 0.04 9.04
CA LYS A 56 -20.38 0.94 9.89
C LYS A 56 -19.51 2.13 10.34
N ALA A 57 -20.15 3.24 10.67
CA ALA A 57 -19.43 4.46 11.06
C ALA A 57 -18.51 4.31 12.28
N ASP A 58 -18.83 3.40 13.20
CA ASP A 58 -18.05 3.10 14.39
C ASP A 58 -16.88 2.11 14.16
N THR A 59 -16.69 1.64 12.93
CA THR A 59 -15.64 0.70 12.55
C THR A 59 -14.64 1.28 11.54
N LEU A 60 -14.53 2.60 11.49
CA LEU A 60 -13.67 3.29 10.53
C LEU A 60 -12.17 3.10 10.77
N ASP A 61 -11.78 2.66 11.95
CA ASP A 61 -10.40 2.28 12.31
C ASP A 61 -10.05 0.83 11.94
N ILE A 62 -10.99 0.10 11.31
CA ILE A 62 -10.78 -1.28 10.87
C ILE A 62 -10.41 -1.31 9.39
N GLY A 63 -9.26 -1.93 9.09
CA GLY A 63 -8.84 -2.24 7.73
C GLY A 63 -9.49 -3.51 7.21
N THR A 64 -10.09 -3.42 6.02
CA THR A 64 -10.54 -4.60 5.27
C THR A 64 -9.50 -4.97 4.22
N TYR A 65 -9.54 -6.20 3.73
CA TYR A 65 -8.68 -6.68 2.66
C TYR A 65 -8.70 -5.73 1.45
N ASP A 66 -9.89 -5.43 0.93
CA ASP A 66 -10.06 -4.61 -0.26
C ASP A 66 -9.63 -3.15 -0.03
N ALA A 67 -9.93 -2.57 1.15
CA ALA A 67 -9.51 -1.22 1.48
C ALA A 67 -7.99 -1.10 1.53
N LEU A 68 -7.30 -2.01 2.23
CA LEU A 68 -5.84 -2.00 2.35
C LEU A 68 -5.16 -2.25 1.01
N HIS A 69 -5.70 -3.15 0.18
CA HIS A 69 -5.19 -3.42 -1.15
C HIS A 69 -5.33 -2.21 -2.08
N ALA A 70 -6.49 -1.53 -2.05
CA ALA A 70 -6.70 -0.31 -2.81
C ALA A 70 -5.76 0.83 -2.36
N LEU A 71 -5.52 0.97 -1.05
CA LEU A 71 -4.61 1.98 -0.49
C LEU A 71 -3.17 1.81 -0.98
N ASP A 72 -2.68 0.58 -1.11
CA ASP A 72 -1.34 0.33 -1.67
C ASP A 72 -1.23 0.86 -3.11
N TYR A 73 -2.21 0.58 -3.95
CA TYR A 73 -2.24 1.07 -5.32
C TYR A 73 -2.43 2.59 -5.41
N LEU A 74 -3.20 3.20 -4.52
CA LEU A 74 -3.37 4.66 -4.47
C LEU A 74 -2.06 5.36 -4.16
N VAL A 75 -1.33 4.91 -3.13
CA VAL A 75 -0.02 5.47 -2.80
C VAL A 75 0.95 5.27 -3.96
N PHE A 76 1.03 4.05 -4.52
CA PHE A 76 1.90 3.77 -5.66
C PHE A 76 1.57 4.67 -6.86
N GLY A 77 0.30 4.75 -7.28
CA GLY A 77 -0.10 5.54 -8.44
C GLY A 77 0.15 7.04 -8.28
N HIS A 78 -0.05 7.60 -7.09
CA HIS A 78 0.30 9.00 -6.82
C HIS A 78 1.81 9.24 -6.83
N LEU A 79 2.62 8.31 -6.30
CA LEU A 79 4.07 8.42 -6.35
C LEU A 79 4.60 8.39 -7.78
N GLN A 80 4.06 7.53 -8.64
CA GLN A 80 4.44 7.49 -10.06
C GLN A 80 4.14 8.80 -10.81
N GLN A 81 3.21 9.60 -10.28
CA GLN A 81 2.87 10.93 -10.79
C GLN A 81 3.58 12.07 -10.04
N THR A 82 4.52 11.76 -9.15
CA THR A 82 5.19 12.74 -8.26
C THR A 82 4.24 13.54 -7.38
N GLN A 83 3.03 13.05 -7.15
CA GLN A 83 1.98 13.68 -6.35
C GLN A 83 2.15 13.33 -4.86
N HIS A 84 3.27 13.75 -4.26
CA HIS A 84 3.69 13.32 -2.92
C HIS A 84 2.68 13.68 -1.81
N GLN A 85 2.02 14.85 -1.91
CA GLN A 85 1.01 15.25 -0.93
C GLN A 85 -0.25 14.39 -1.01
N ALA A 86 -0.70 14.04 -2.23
CA ALA A 86 -1.83 13.16 -2.42
C ALA A 86 -1.50 11.73 -1.94
N ALA A 87 -0.28 11.23 -2.21
CA ALA A 87 0.19 9.96 -1.67
C ALA A 87 0.18 9.98 -0.12
N LYS A 88 0.63 11.11 0.51
CA LYS A 88 0.69 11.24 1.96
C LYS A 88 -0.68 11.09 2.63
N GLN A 89 -1.75 11.61 2.01
CA GLN A 89 -3.10 11.47 2.55
C GLN A 89 -3.49 9.99 2.72
N TRP A 90 -3.15 9.14 1.76
CA TRP A 90 -3.40 7.70 1.83
C TRP A 90 -2.47 6.97 2.80
N VAL A 91 -1.22 7.42 2.93
CA VAL A 91 -0.31 6.92 3.98
C VAL A 91 -0.86 7.21 5.37
N ASP A 92 -1.41 8.42 5.58
CA ASP A 92 -2.01 8.80 6.85
C ASP A 92 -3.29 7.99 7.13
N GLU A 93 -4.08 7.69 6.11
CA GLU A 93 -5.25 6.82 6.21
C GLU A 93 -4.85 5.43 6.71
N VAL A 94 -3.80 4.82 6.13
CA VAL A 94 -3.27 3.52 6.61
C VAL A 94 -2.77 3.64 8.05
N ALA A 95 -2.06 4.70 8.39
CA ALA A 95 -1.53 4.90 9.74
C ALA A 95 -2.64 5.08 10.81
N ALA A 96 -3.84 5.47 10.41
CA ALA A 96 -5.00 5.58 11.29
C ALA A 96 -5.69 4.24 11.57
N ILE A 97 -5.46 3.22 10.73
CA ILE A 97 -6.04 1.88 10.91
C ILE A 97 -5.35 1.19 12.10
N ARG A 98 -6.14 0.72 13.05
CA ARG A 98 -5.66 0.08 14.28
C ARG A 98 -5.88 -1.42 14.32
N LYS A 99 -6.85 -1.90 13.56
CA LYS A 99 -7.26 -3.30 13.53
C LYS A 99 -7.56 -3.73 12.10
N VAL A 100 -7.59 -5.02 11.88
CA VAL A 100 -8.06 -5.61 10.62
C VAL A 100 -9.22 -6.55 10.90
N ASN A 101 -10.15 -6.66 9.96
CA ASN A 101 -11.25 -7.61 10.06
C ASN A 101 -10.77 -9.06 9.91
N VAL A 102 -9.72 -9.27 9.11
CA VAL A 102 -9.06 -10.57 8.92
C VAL A 102 -7.56 -10.33 8.78
N GLU A 103 -6.77 -10.96 9.64
CA GLU A 103 -5.33 -10.99 9.50
C GLU A 103 -4.94 -11.80 8.26
N SER A 104 -4.15 -11.21 7.39
CA SER A 104 -3.74 -11.81 6.13
C SER A 104 -2.41 -11.23 5.68
N PHE A 105 -1.72 -11.94 4.78
CA PHE A 105 -0.51 -11.42 4.15
C PHE A 105 -0.75 -10.07 3.46
N VAL A 106 -1.90 -9.87 2.80
CA VAL A 106 -2.21 -8.61 2.12
C VAL A 106 -2.32 -7.44 3.11
N ALA A 107 -2.95 -7.67 4.27
CA ALA A 107 -3.02 -6.66 5.33
C ALA A 107 -1.62 -6.34 5.87
N ALA A 108 -0.86 -7.35 6.27
CA ALA A 108 0.51 -7.17 6.76
C ALA A 108 1.41 -6.47 5.72
N TYR A 109 1.31 -6.88 4.45
CA TYR A 109 2.04 -6.25 3.35
C TYR A 109 1.70 -4.77 3.22
N ALA A 110 0.41 -4.40 3.19
CA ALA A 110 -0.01 -3.01 3.02
C ALA A 110 0.55 -2.11 4.13
N PHE A 111 0.50 -2.56 5.39
CA PHE A 111 1.01 -1.80 6.53
C PHE A 111 2.51 -1.51 6.48
N VAL A 112 3.30 -2.36 5.86
CA VAL A 112 4.75 -2.16 5.76
C VAL A 112 5.17 -1.61 4.40
N ALA A 113 4.57 -2.06 3.30
CA ALA A 113 4.96 -1.65 1.96
C ALA A 113 4.58 -0.19 1.65
N ILE A 114 3.42 0.26 2.13
CA ILE A 114 2.94 1.62 1.90
C ILE A 114 3.89 2.67 2.51
N PRO A 115 4.20 2.67 3.81
CA PRO A 115 5.13 3.64 4.38
C PRO A 115 6.57 3.46 3.88
N ALA A 116 7.02 2.22 3.66
CA ALA A 116 8.34 1.94 3.11
C ALA A 116 8.51 2.55 1.72
N ARG A 117 7.57 2.29 0.80
CA ARG A 117 7.57 2.86 -0.56
C ARG A 117 7.53 4.38 -0.52
N TYR A 118 6.65 4.95 0.31
CA TYR A 118 6.52 6.40 0.44
C TYR A 118 7.81 7.07 0.87
N ALA A 119 8.54 6.50 1.83
CA ALA A 119 9.82 7.03 2.27
C ALA A 119 10.94 6.81 1.23
N LEU A 120 11.05 5.60 0.67
CA LEU A 120 12.15 5.21 -0.21
C LEU A 120 12.08 5.92 -1.58
N GLU A 121 10.92 5.98 -2.22
CA GLU A 121 10.77 6.61 -3.54
C GLU A 121 10.99 8.13 -3.48
N ARG A 122 10.77 8.75 -2.34
CA ARG A 122 11.06 10.15 -2.09
C ARG A 122 12.49 10.42 -1.63
N GLY A 123 13.31 9.38 -1.40
CA GLY A 123 14.66 9.50 -0.85
C GLY A 123 14.70 10.03 0.58
N GLN A 124 13.62 9.88 1.35
CA GLN A 124 13.54 10.34 2.74
C GLN A 124 14.15 9.29 3.69
N TRP A 125 15.47 9.25 3.67
CA TRP A 125 16.24 8.18 4.33
C TRP A 125 16.05 8.14 5.83
N GLN A 126 15.92 9.31 6.52
CA GLN A 126 15.62 9.37 7.93
C GLN A 126 14.22 8.84 8.25
N GLU A 127 13.21 9.15 7.42
CA GLU A 127 11.88 8.58 7.56
C GLU A 127 11.92 7.07 7.41
N ALA A 128 12.64 6.56 6.40
CA ALA A 128 12.79 5.12 6.18
C ALA A 128 13.47 4.44 7.38
N ALA A 129 14.55 5.03 7.92
CA ALA A 129 15.28 4.50 9.09
C ALA A 129 14.45 4.48 10.38
N ALA A 130 13.39 5.28 10.46
CA ALA A 130 12.50 5.36 11.63
C ALA A 130 11.25 4.46 11.53
N LEU A 131 11.09 3.68 10.46
CA LEU A 131 9.91 2.83 10.26
C LEU A 131 9.76 1.80 11.39
N GLN A 132 8.52 1.60 11.82
CA GLN A 132 8.12 0.66 12.86
C GLN A 132 6.98 -0.23 12.36
N LEU A 133 6.89 -1.46 12.89
CA LEU A 133 5.73 -2.32 12.66
C LEU A 133 4.48 -1.70 13.29
N SER A 134 3.46 -1.52 12.50
CA SER A 134 2.17 -0.98 12.91
C SER A 134 1.03 -1.58 12.06
N PRO A 135 -0.11 -1.94 12.67
CA PRO A 135 -0.42 -1.90 14.10
C PRO A 135 0.39 -2.94 14.89
N ALA A 136 0.70 -2.63 16.15
CA ALA A 136 1.57 -3.50 16.98
C ALA A 136 0.91 -4.85 17.32
N ASP A 137 -0.42 -4.89 17.36
CA ASP A 137 -1.20 -6.08 17.75
C ASP A 137 -1.40 -7.08 16.60
N LEU A 138 -0.93 -6.77 15.37
CA LEU A 138 -0.96 -7.74 14.27
C LEU A 138 0.03 -8.88 14.57
N ALA A 139 -0.35 -10.12 14.24
CA ALA A 139 0.51 -11.30 14.43
C ALA A 139 1.67 -11.34 13.42
N TRP A 140 2.63 -10.42 13.57
CA TRP A 140 3.75 -10.22 12.62
C TRP A 140 4.61 -11.46 12.43
N ASP A 141 4.72 -12.31 13.44
CA ASP A 141 5.41 -13.60 13.39
C ASP A 141 4.84 -14.57 12.35
N GLN A 142 3.57 -14.40 11.96
CA GLN A 142 2.93 -15.17 10.89
C GLN A 142 3.24 -14.62 9.49
N PHE A 143 3.81 -13.40 9.41
CA PHE A 143 4.06 -12.68 8.14
C PHE A 143 5.51 -12.22 7.99
N PRO A 144 6.51 -13.11 8.16
CA PRO A 144 7.92 -12.71 8.13
C PRO A 144 8.32 -12.07 6.79
N GLN A 145 7.66 -12.43 5.68
CA GLN A 145 7.93 -11.81 4.38
C GLN A 145 7.49 -10.34 4.33
N ALA A 146 6.40 -9.99 5.03
CA ALA A 146 5.98 -8.59 5.15
C ALA A 146 6.93 -7.81 6.06
N GLU A 147 7.30 -8.37 7.23
CA GLU A 147 8.29 -7.75 8.12
C GLU A 147 9.61 -7.47 7.40
N ALA A 148 10.08 -8.40 6.55
CA ALA A 148 11.31 -8.25 5.80
C ALA A 148 11.33 -7.00 4.90
N ILE A 149 10.18 -6.58 4.34
CA ILE A 149 10.06 -5.35 3.55
C ILE A 149 10.37 -4.12 4.40
N LEU A 150 9.83 -4.08 5.61
CA LEU A 150 10.08 -2.97 6.54
C LEU A 150 11.54 -2.96 7.00
N VAL A 151 12.08 -4.12 7.38
CA VAL A 151 13.48 -4.27 7.81
C VAL A 151 14.43 -3.85 6.69
N PHE A 152 14.15 -4.24 5.44
CA PHE A 152 14.93 -3.80 4.28
C PHE A 152 14.88 -2.26 4.12
N ALA A 153 13.69 -1.67 4.16
CA ALA A 153 13.53 -0.23 4.00
C ALA A 153 14.23 0.55 5.11
N ARG A 154 14.11 0.08 6.36
CA ARG A 154 14.75 0.68 7.53
C ARG A 154 16.28 0.57 7.46
N GLY A 155 16.80 -0.60 7.12
CA GLY A 155 18.24 -0.82 6.95
C GLY A 155 18.84 0.04 5.84
N LEU A 156 18.15 0.15 4.69
CA LEU A 156 18.56 1.05 3.60
C LEU A 156 18.53 2.51 4.05
N GLY A 157 17.46 2.92 4.74
CA GLY A 157 17.33 4.25 5.32
C GLY A 157 18.45 4.58 6.28
N ALA A 158 18.79 3.66 7.19
CA ALA A 158 19.90 3.80 8.15
C ALA A 158 21.23 3.96 7.43
N ALA A 159 21.52 3.11 6.44
CA ALA A 159 22.76 3.19 5.67
C ALA A 159 22.89 4.54 4.94
N ARG A 160 21.82 5.00 4.28
CA ARG A 160 21.79 6.25 3.52
C ARG A 160 21.81 7.51 4.40
N SER A 161 21.36 7.40 5.65
CA SER A 161 21.40 8.50 6.63
C SER A 161 22.64 8.51 7.50
N GLY A 162 23.65 7.65 7.21
CA GLY A 162 24.94 7.65 7.89
C GLY A 162 24.97 6.86 9.19
N ASN A 163 24.06 5.91 9.41
CA ASN A 163 24.05 5.01 10.55
C ASN A 163 24.32 3.54 10.13
N PRO A 164 25.59 3.19 9.84
CA PRO A 164 25.94 1.86 9.36
C PRO A 164 25.72 0.76 10.41
N ASP A 165 25.77 1.08 11.71
CA ASP A 165 25.57 0.07 12.76
C ASP A 165 24.10 -0.35 12.85
N ALA A 166 23.17 0.58 12.72
CA ALA A 166 21.75 0.25 12.61
C ALA A 166 21.47 -0.56 11.32
N ALA A 167 22.09 -0.18 10.20
CA ALA A 167 21.94 -0.90 8.95
C ALA A 167 22.42 -2.36 9.06
N ARG A 168 23.56 -2.62 9.72
CA ARG A 168 24.07 -3.99 9.93
C ARG A 168 23.10 -4.85 10.75
N LYS A 169 22.50 -4.30 11.80
CA LYS A 169 21.48 -5.01 12.61
C LYS A 169 20.30 -5.45 11.77
N ASP A 170 19.84 -4.58 10.86
CA ASP A 170 18.75 -4.91 9.96
C ASP A 170 19.15 -5.96 8.91
N VAL A 171 20.40 -5.94 8.41
CA VAL A 171 20.95 -7.00 7.54
C VAL A 171 20.98 -8.34 8.27
N GLU A 172 21.45 -8.38 9.52
CA GLU A 172 21.45 -9.59 10.35
C GLU A 172 20.03 -10.12 10.59
N ARG A 173 19.03 -9.24 10.71
CA ARG A 173 17.62 -9.63 10.87
C ARG A 173 17.04 -10.26 9.58
N LEU A 174 17.56 -9.88 8.42
CA LEU A 174 17.11 -10.41 7.11
C LEU A 174 17.73 -11.77 6.74
N GLN A 175 18.80 -12.20 7.41
CA GLN A 175 19.48 -13.48 7.22
C GLN A 175 18.82 -14.61 8.02
#